data_03aaee07b3b88d7b15ae9111f191de38
#
_entry.id   03aaee07b3b88d7b15ae9111f191de38
#
_cell.length_a   1.000
_cell.length_b   1.000
_cell.length_c   1.000
_cell.angle_alpha   90.00
_cell.angle_beta   90.00
_cell.angle_gamma   90.00
#
_symmetry.space_group_name_H-M   'P 1'
#
loop_
_entity.id
_entity.type
_entity.pdbx_description
1 polymer ?
#
loop_
_entity_poly.entity_id
_entity_poly.type
_entity_poly.pdbx_seq_one_letter_code
_entity_poly.pdbx_strand_id
1 'polypeptide(L)'
;SYYDKIHMYDVTLSKKEKYFESNTFTPGKSIKSFKLPWGKLGLSICYDLRFPNLYRKLSKRGCHFLSVPSAFTETTGKRHWHTLLRARAIENFCYIFAPAQGGKHYNGRTTYGHTMIVSPDGKILKELKKSEGVVTVSIDSKLSKKLRSIIPSLKKD
;
A
#
# COMPACT_ATOMS: atom_id res chain seq x y z
N SER A 1 -10.11 -14.63 -8.32
CA SER A 1 -9.91 -13.27 -8.86
C SER A 1 -8.47 -12.84 -8.65
N TYR A 2 -7.95 -11.98 -9.50
CA TYR A 2 -6.58 -11.46 -9.48
C TYR A 2 -6.56 -9.95 -9.73
N TYR A 3 -5.45 -9.31 -9.42
CA TYR A 3 -5.16 -7.91 -9.70
C TYR A 3 -3.81 -7.82 -10.40
N ASP A 4 -3.82 -7.25 -11.59
CA ASP A 4 -2.61 -6.88 -12.30
C ASP A 4 -2.23 -5.46 -11.88
N LYS A 5 -1.00 -5.28 -11.45
CA LYS A 5 -0.44 -3.99 -11.08
C LYS A 5 -0.62 -2.97 -12.20
N ILE A 6 -1.15 -1.79 -11.86
CA ILE A 6 -1.48 -0.76 -12.87
C ILE A 6 -0.25 0.09 -13.20
N HIS A 7 0.51 0.50 -12.20
CA HIS A 7 1.62 1.44 -12.40
C HIS A 7 2.96 0.70 -12.36
N MET A 8 3.63 0.64 -13.51
CA MET A 8 4.94 -0.01 -13.64
C MET A 8 6.04 0.85 -13.02
N TYR A 9 7.02 0.17 -12.42
CA TYR A 9 8.15 0.82 -11.75
C TYR A 9 9.27 1.11 -12.74
N ASP A 10 9.07 2.15 -13.57
CA ASP A 10 10.05 2.63 -14.55
C ASP A 10 10.71 3.89 -13.99
N VAL A 11 11.88 3.73 -13.37
CA VAL A 11 12.55 4.82 -12.65
C VAL A 11 14.06 4.77 -12.82
N THR A 12 14.67 5.94 -12.80
CA THR A 12 16.12 6.13 -12.70
C THR A 12 16.42 6.85 -11.39
N LEU A 13 16.86 6.11 -10.39
CA LEU A 13 17.19 6.66 -9.07
C LEU A 13 18.62 7.23 -9.03
N SER A 14 19.53 6.63 -9.80
CA SER A 14 20.91 7.08 -9.97
C SER A 14 21.49 6.51 -11.27
N LYS A 15 22.76 6.86 -11.60
CA LYS A 15 23.47 6.25 -12.75
C LYS A 15 23.56 4.72 -12.64
N LYS A 16 23.63 4.18 -11.39
CA LYS A 16 23.78 2.73 -11.11
C LYS A 16 22.48 2.04 -10.71
N GLU A 17 21.41 2.78 -10.41
CA GLU A 17 20.15 2.23 -9.91
C GLU A 17 18.99 2.64 -10.82
N LYS A 18 18.68 1.76 -11.78
CA LYS A 18 17.60 1.96 -12.77
C LYS A 18 16.72 0.73 -12.79
N TYR A 19 15.44 0.94 -13.01
CA TYR A 19 14.42 -0.10 -13.09
C TYR A 19 13.48 0.20 -14.25
N PHE A 20 13.17 -0.79 -15.05
CA PHE A 20 12.25 -0.71 -16.19
C PHE A 20 11.32 -1.91 -16.17
N GLU A 21 10.35 -1.89 -15.26
CA GLU A 21 9.42 -3.00 -15.05
C GLU A 21 8.54 -3.26 -16.28
N SER A 22 8.21 -2.21 -17.03
CA SER A 22 7.42 -2.29 -18.27
C SER A 22 8.10 -3.07 -19.39
N ASN A 23 9.42 -3.27 -19.33
CA ASN A 23 10.14 -4.12 -20.29
C ASN A 23 9.78 -5.61 -20.13
N THR A 24 9.26 -6.02 -18.96
CA THR A 24 8.96 -7.42 -18.64
C THR A 24 7.49 -7.67 -18.40
N PHE A 25 6.77 -6.69 -17.87
CA PHE A 25 5.36 -6.84 -17.46
C PHE A 25 4.45 -5.85 -18.16
N THR A 26 3.27 -6.31 -18.55
CA THR A 26 2.19 -5.47 -19.07
C THR A 26 1.37 -4.88 -17.93
N PRO A 27 1.10 -3.56 -17.91
CA PRO A 27 0.31 -2.94 -16.86
C PRO A 27 -1.15 -3.41 -16.88
N GLY A 28 -1.72 -3.58 -15.69
CA GLY A 28 -3.15 -3.79 -15.52
C GLY A 28 -3.95 -2.55 -15.91
N LYS A 29 -5.24 -2.77 -16.29
CA LYS A 29 -6.12 -1.70 -16.76
C LYS A 29 -7.28 -1.40 -15.81
N SER A 30 -7.46 -2.19 -14.75
CA SER A 30 -8.64 -2.08 -13.89
C SER A 30 -8.33 -2.20 -12.42
N ILE A 31 -8.95 -1.33 -11.63
CA ILE A 31 -8.90 -1.43 -10.17
C ILE A 31 -9.76 -2.61 -9.69
N LYS A 32 -9.27 -3.32 -8.67
CA LYS A 32 -9.92 -4.52 -8.13
C LYS A 32 -10.13 -4.40 -6.63
N SER A 33 -11.23 -4.98 -6.16
CA SER A 33 -11.56 -5.09 -4.76
C SER A 33 -12.38 -6.34 -4.49
N PHE A 34 -12.30 -6.86 -3.26
CA PHE A 34 -13.01 -8.06 -2.82
C PHE A 34 -13.89 -7.75 -1.62
N LYS A 35 -15.06 -8.39 -1.57
CA LYS A 35 -15.90 -8.39 -0.40
C LYS A 35 -15.37 -9.43 0.60
N LEU A 36 -15.17 -9.00 1.85
CA LEU A 36 -14.83 -9.84 2.99
C LEU A 36 -16.00 -9.84 3.96
N PRO A 37 -16.12 -10.80 4.88
CA PRO A 37 -17.21 -10.84 5.86
C PRO A 37 -17.34 -9.54 6.69
N TRP A 38 -16.22 -8.88 6.97
CA TRP A 38 -16.14 -7.67 7.80
C TRP A 38 -15.93 -6.36 7.03
N GLY A 39 -15.94 -6.40 5.69
CA GLY A 39 -15.76 -5.19 4.88
C GLY A 39 -15.25 -5.48 3.48
N LYS A 40 -14.71 -4.49 2.80
CA LYS A 40 -14.22 -4.58 1.43
C LYS A 40 -12.73 -4.25 1.36
N LEU A 41 -11.93 -5.11 0.74
CA LEU A 41 -10.50 -4.98 0.52
C LEU A 41 -10.23 -4.46 -0.88
N GLY A 42 -9.52 -3.35 -1.01
CA GLY A 42 -8.96 -2.84 -2.26
C GLY A 42 -7.54 -3.36 -2.47
N LEU A 43 -7.20 -3.65 -3.71
CA LEU A 43 -5.89 -4.17 -4.06
C LEU A 43 -5.03 -3.12 -4.74
N SER A 44 -3.75 -3.12 -4.38
CA SER A 44 -2.68 -2.38 -5.04
C SER A 44 -1.37 -3.15 -4.87
N ILE A 45 -0.34 -2.82 -5.64
CA ILE A 45 0.98 -3.46 -5.56
C ILE A 45 2.08 -2.40 -5.62
N CYS A 46 2.91 -2.32 -4.59
CA CYS A 46 4.20 -1.64 -4.55
C CYS A 46 4.17 -0.21 -5.11
N TYR A 47 4.58 0.02 -6.34
CA TYR A 47 4.66 1.35 -6.98
C TYR A 47 3.31 2.05 -7.09
N ASP A 48 2.19 1.30 -7.11
CA ASP A 48 0.83 1.85 -7.03
C ASP A 48 0.66 2.80 -5.82
N LEU A 49 1.42 2.60 -4.74
CA LEU A 49 1.40 3.44 -3.54
C LEU A 49 1.64 4.92 -3.84
N ARG A 50 2.34 5.25 -4.93
CA ARG A 50 2.63 6.64 -5.32
C ARG A 50 1.47 7.35 -6.01
N PHE A 51 0.41 6.63 -6.36
CA PHE A 51 -0.70 7.15 -7.14
C PHE A 51 -1.97 7.31 -6.29
N PRO A 52 -2.20 8.49 -5.67
CA PRO A 52 -3.30 8.71 -4.73
C PRO A 52 -4.68 8.44 -5.34
N ASN A 53 -4.86 8.72 -6.62
CA ASN A 53 -6.12 8.52 -7.31
C ASN A 53 -6.60 7.07 -7.33
N LEU A 54 -5.68 6.08 -7.36
CA LEU A 54 -6.03 4.67 -7.24
C LEU A 54 -6.71 4.39 -5.90
N TYR A 55 -6.10 4.85 -4.81
CA TYR A 55 -6.60 4.65 -3.44
C TYR A 55 -7.91 5.40 -3.21
N ARG A 56 -8.02 6.60 -3.74
CA ARG A 56 -9.26 7.39 -3.70
C ARG A 56 -10.40 6.66 -4.40
N LYS A 57 -10.18 6.13 -5.60
CA LYS A 57 -11.17 5.34 -6.33
C LYS A 57 -11.57 4.06 -5.59
N LEU A 58 -10.62 3.33 -4.99
CA LEU A 58 -10.91 2.15 -4.16
C LEU A 58 -11.76 2.53 -2.93
N SER A 59 -11.42 3.62 -2.25
CA SER A 59 -12.16 4.12 -1.10
C SER A 59 -13.59 4.53 -1.46
N LYS A 60 -13.77 5.27 -2.57
CA LYS A 60 -15.10 5.64 -3.09
C LYS A 60 -15.94 4.42 -3.51
N ARG A 61 -15.31 3.31 -3.89
CA ARG A 61 -15.99 2.01 -4.12
C ARG A 61 -16.35 1.25 -2.83
N GLY A 62 -16.15 1.87 -1.67
CA GLY A 62 -16.50 1.32 -0.37
C GLY A 62 -15.45 0.42 0.26
N CYS A 63 -14.19 0.46 -0.18
CA CYS A 63 -13.12 -0.27 0.49
C CYS A 63 -12.84 0.37 1.87
N HIS A 64 -12.71 -0.48 2.89
CA HIS A 64 -12.30 -0.13 4.24
C HIS A 64 -10.88 -0.60 4.55
N PHE A 65 -10.39 -1.53 3.74
CA PHE A 65 -9.09 -2.17 3.84
C PHE A 65 -8.37 -2.04 2.51
N LEU A 66 -7.07 -1.80 2.54
CA LEU A 66 -6.22 -1.66 1.35
C LEU A 66 -4.97 -2.51 1.52
N SER A 67 -4.65 -3.32 0.53
CA SER A 67 -3.48 -4.18 0.48
C SER A 67 -2.39 -3.55 -0.37
N VAL A 68 -1.14 -3.54 0.14
CA VAL A 68 0.02 -2.93 -0.51
C VAL A 68 1.25 -3.84 -0.41
N PRO A 69 1.22 -5.08 -0.96
CA PRO A 69 2.41 -5.92 -1.01
C PRO A 69 3.50 -5.23 -1.82
N SER A 70 4.75 -5.28 -1.32
CA SER A 70 5.82 -4.45 -1.88
C SER A 70 7.20 -5.05 -1.75
N ALA A 71 8.08 -4.62 -2.67
CA ALA A 71 9.53 -4.75 -2.59
C ALA A 71 10.16 -3.36 -2.84
N PHE A 72 9.89 -2.41 -1.97
CA PHE A 72 10.43 -1.05 -2.07
C PHE A 72 11.96 -1.07 -1.98
N THR A 73 12.63 -0.28 -2.85
CA THR A 73 14.08 -0.12 -2.75
C THR A 73 14.47 0.50 -1.41
N GLU A 74 15.61 0.14 -0.86
CA GLU A 74 16.13 0.72 0.39
C GLU A 74 16.20 2.25 0.30
N THR A 75 16.67 2.78 -0.85
CA THR A 75 16.84 4.21 -1.09
C THR A 75 15.54 5.00 -0.97
N THR A 76 14.48 4.54 -1.61
CA THR A 76 13.19 5.24 -1.57
C THR A 76 12.34 4.84 -0.38
N GLY A 77 12.50 3.62 0.12
CA GLY A 77 11.78 3.11 1.29
C GLY A 77 12.05 3.94 2.54
N LYS A 78 13.31 4.24 2.85
CA LYS A 78 13.70 5.08 3.99
C LYS A 78 13.01 6.44 4.01
N ARG A 79 12.78 7.02 2.84
CA ARG A 79 12.22 8.39 2.73
C ARG A 79 10.71 8.41 2.61
N HIS A 80 10.12 7.41 1.93
CA HIS A 80 8.75 7.51 1.45
C HIS A 80 7.78 6.48 2.03
N TRP A 81 8.25 5.28 2.42
CA TRP A 81 7.38 4.16 2.75
C TRP A 81 6.37 4.47 3.85
N HIS A 82 6.85 4.87 5.00
CA HIS A 82 6.00 5.20 6.16
C HIS A 82 5.05 6.38 5.87
N THR A 83 5.60 7.44 5.27
CA THR A 83 4.83 8.65 4.94
C THR A 83 3.70 8.35 3.97
N LEU A 84 3.99 7.63 2.89
CA LEU A 84 2.98 7.32 1.88
C LEU A 84 1.90 6.38 2.42
N LEU A 85 2.24 5.31 3.15
CA LEU A 85 1.25 4.41 3.74
C LEU A 85 0.33 5.14 4.70
N ARG A 86 0.87 5.97 5.57
CA ARG A 86 0.10 6.78 6.50
C ARG A 86 -0.79 7.79 5.78
N ALA A 87 -0.27 8.45 4.74
CA ALA A 87 -1.06 9.36 3.90
C ALA A 87 -2.25 8.62 3.27
N ARG A 88 -2.02 7.45 2.63
CA ARG A 88 -3.10 6.64 2.03
C ARG A 88 -4.14 6.20 3.06
N ALA A 89 -3.71 5.87 4.28
CA ALA A 89 -4.63 5.53 5.37
C ALA A 89 -5.51 6.73 5.74
N ILE A 90 -4.91 7.88 6.03
CA ILE A 90 -5.58 9.09 6.53
C ILE A 90 -6.55 9.68 5.49
N GLU A 91 -6.07 9.93 4.28
CA GLU A 91 -6.85 10.58 3.23
C GLU A 91 -8.05 9.77 2.73
N ASN A 92 -8.03 8.43 2.96
CA ASN A 92 -9.07 7.51 2.53
C ASN A 92 -9.83 6.86 3.70
N PHE A 93 -9.40 7.11 4.94
CA PHE A 93 -9.91 6.44 6.15
C PHE A 93 -9.99 4.93 5.99
N CYS A 94 -8.89 4.31 5.57
CA CYS A 94 -8.75 2.87 5.36
C CYS A 94 -7.65 2.29 6.23
N TYR A 95 -7.83 1.05 6.69
CA TYR A 95 -6.71 0.25 7.16
C TYR A 95 -5.79 -0.08 6.00
N ILE A 96 -4.48 -0.02 6.21
CA ILE A 96 -3.47 -0.44 5.25
C ILE A 96 -2.78 -1.70 5.76
N PHE A 97 -2.74 -2.73 4.94
CA PHE A 97 -1.96 -3.94 5.14
C PHE A 97 -0.81 -3.95 4.12
N ALA A 98 0.39 -3.73 4.57
CA ALA A 98 1.56 -3.51 3.73
C ALA A 98 2.66 -4.54 4.01
N PRO A 99 2.50 -5.81 3.55
CA PRO A 99 3.58 -6.78 3.62
C PRO A 99 4.71 -6.34 2.68
N ALA A 100 5.95 -6.37 3.17
CA ALA A 100 7.09 -5.83 2.44
C ALA A 100 8.31 -6.74 2.54
N GLN A 101 8.89 -7.07 1.39
CA GLN A 101 10.16 -7.78 1.32
C GLN A 101 11.29 -6.89 1.83
N GLY A 102 12.15 -7.43 2.70
CA GLY A 102 13.31 -6.74 3.26
C GLY A 102 14.61 -7.49 3.03
N GLY A 103 15.73 -6.78 3.07
CA GLY A 103 17.06 -7.37 3.00
C GLY A 103 17.70 -7.35 1.62
N LYS A 104 18.86 -8.01 1.51
CA LYS A 104 19.64 -8.12 0.26
C LYS A 104 19.23 -9.36 -0.52
N HIS A 105 18.92 -9.17 -1.79
CA HIS A 105 18.54 -10.24 -2.72
C HIS A 105 19.75 -10.74 -3.51
N TYR A 106 19.64 -11.94 -4.11
CA TYR A 106 20.72 -12.60 -4.86
C TYR A 106 21.28 -11.75 -6.01
N ASN A 107 20.44 -10.90 -6.61
CA ASN A 107 20.85 -9.99 -7.69
C ASN A 107 21.51 -8.69 -7.19
N GLY A 108 21.86 -8.59 -5.91
CA GLY A 108 22.47 -7.43 -5.27
C GLY A 108 21.53 -6.30 -4.88
N ARG A 109 20.25 -6.35 -5.30
CA ARG A 109 19.23 -5.37 -4.90
C ARG A 109 18.96 -5.48 -3.41
N THR A 110 18.80 -4.34 -2.74
CA THR A 110 18.36 -4.27 -1.35
C THR A 110 16.97 -3.64 -1.27
N THR A 111 16.07 -4.30 -0.52
CA THR A 111 14.72 -3.80 -0.26
C THR A 111 14.54 -3.39 1.19
N TYR A 112 13.64 -2.45 1.41
CA TYR A 112 13.52 -1.73 2.68
C TYR A 112 12.88 -2.56 3.79
N GLY A 113 11.98 -3.50 3.45
CA GLY A 113 11.19 -4.23 4.43
C GLY A 113 10.13 -3.35 5.08
N HIS A 114 10.06 -3.38 6.41
CA HIS A 114 9.10 -2.61 7.17
C HIS A 114 7.65 -2.99 6.87
N THR A 115 7.37 -4.31 6.88
CA THR A 115 5.98 -4.82 6.87
C THR A 115 5.20 -4.15 7.98
N MET A 116 4.05 -3.54 7.67
CA MET A 116 3.27 -2.83 8.68
C MET A 116 1.76 -2.86 8.45
N ILE A 117 1.02 -2.63 9.54
CA ILE A 117 -0.41 -2.38 9.54
C ILE A 117 -0.63 -0.96 10.03
N VAL A 118 -1.36 -0.16 9.24
CA VAL A 118 -1.70 1.24 9.57
C VAL A 118 -3.20 1.37 9.74
N SER A 119 -3.63 2.05 10.80
CA SER A 119 -5.05 2.33 11.06
C SER A 119 -5.58 3.49 10.19
N PRO A 120 -6.90 3.65 10.06
CA PRO A 120 -7.51 4.70 9.25
C PRO A 120 -7.16 6.13 9.65
N ASP A 121 -6.70 6.35 10.89
CA ASP A 121 -6.21 7.63 11.42
C ASP A 121 -4.70 7.82 11.23
N GLY A 122 -4.02 6.88 10.56
CA GLY A 122 -2.60 6.95 10.25
C GLY A 122 -1.66 6.45 11.34
N LYS A 123 -2.18 5.86 12.43
CA LYS A 123 -1.34 5.23 13.46
C LYS A 123 -0.77 3.91 12.95
N ILE A 124 0.52 3.69 13.09
CA ILE A 124 1.14 2.39 12.85
C ILE A 124 0.78 1.48 14.02
N LEU A 125 -0.04 0.46 13.76
CA LEU A 125 -0.51 -0.48 14.79
C LEU A 125 0.54 -1.55 15.10
N LYS A 126 1.23 -2.01 14.06
CA LYS A 126 2.30 -3.00 14.19
C LYS A 126 3.28 -2.84 13.03
N GLU A 127 4.54 -3.08 13.30
CA GLU A 127 5.61 -3.05 12.30
C GLU A 127 6.61 -4.18 12.56
N LEU A 128 7.05 -4.83 11.47
CA LEU A 128 8.15 -5.77 11.45
C LEU A 128 9.25 -5.17 10.56
N LYS A 129 10.35 -4.74 11.14
CA LYS A 129 11.39 -3.97 10.44
C LYS A 129 12.01 -4.74 9.26
N LYS A 130 13.12 -5.45 9.46
CA LYS A 130 13.83 -6.18 8.38
C LYS A 130 13.81 -7.69 8.55
N SER A 131 13.36 -8.19 9.70
CA SER A 131 13.27 -9.62 9.98
C SER A 131 12.11 -10.27 9.22
N GLU A 132 12.26 -11.54 8.94
CA GLU A 132 11.15 -12.37 8.45
C GLU A 132 10.12 -12.60 9.57
N GLY A 133 8.86 -12.74 9.21
CA GLY A 133 7.82 -13.03 10.18
C GLY A 133 6.42 -12.57 9.76
N VAL A 134 5.50 -12.70 10.70
CA VAL A 134 4.10 -12.31 10.54
C VAL A 134 3.74 -11.27 11.60
N VAL A 135 2.96 -10.27 11.22
CA VAL A 135 2.39 -9.30 12.15
C VAL A 135 0.88 -9.48 12.23
N THR A 136 0.36 -9.50 13.44
CA THR A 136 -1.07 -9.60 13.72
C THR A 136 -1.50 -8.51 14.68
N VAL A 137 -2.70 -7.95 14.48
CA VAL A 137 -3.33 -6.98 15.37
C VAL A 137 -4.83 -7.20 15.39
N SER A 138 -5.46 -6.88 16.51
CA SER A 138 -6.92 -6.74 16.58
C SER A 138 -7.32 -5.37 16.06
N ILE A 139 -8.34 -5.31 15.20
CA ILE A 139 -8.82 -4.08 14.59
C ILE A 139 -10.32 -3.90 14.81
N ASP A 140 -10.77 -2.65 14.93
CA ASP A 140 -12.20 -2.31 14.88
C ASP A 140 -12.61 -2.10 13.41
N SER A 141 -13.36 -3.05 12.85
CA SER A 141 -13.86 -2.97 11.46
C SER A 141 -14.80 -1.78 11.21
N LYS A 142 -15.37 -1.16 12.26
CA LYS A 142 -16.27 -0.01 12.17
C LYS A 142 -15.53 1.33 12.15
N LEU A 143 -14.25 1.37 12.60
CA LEU A 143 -13.46 2.61 12.73
C LEU A 143 -13.42 3.41 11.42
N SER A 144 -13.21 2.75 10.30
CA SER A 144 -13.18 3.38 8.96
C SER A 144 -14.47 4.15 8.66
N LYS A 145 -15.64 3.54 8.92
CA LYS A 145 -16.95 4.17 8.74
C LYS A 145 -17.16 5.34 9.71
N LYS A 146 -16.77 5.17 10.96
CA LYS A 146 -16.86 6.21 12.00
C LYS A 146 -16.07 7.45 11.60
N LEU A 147 -14.81 7.30 11.19
CA LEU A 147 -13.98 8.44 10.79
C LEU A 147 -14.51 9.13 9.52
N ARG A 148 -15.03 8.39 8.55
CA ARG A 148 -15.66 8.95 7.35
C ARG A 148 -16.93 9.75 7.65
N SER A 149 -17.65 9.44 8.73
CA SER A 149 -18.80 10.22 9.16
C SER A 149 -18.39 11.49 9.91
N ILE A 150 -17.32 11.44 10.68
CA ILE A 150 -16.78 12.59 11.43
C ILE A 150 -16.10 13.59 10.47
N ILE A 151 -15.32 13.09 9.53
CA ILE A 151 -14.58 13.90 8.54
C ILE A 151 -15.02 13.47 7.12
N PRO A 152 -16.10 14.05 6.58
CA PRO A 152 -16.70 13.57 5.33
C PRO A 152 -15.98 14.05 4.07
N SER A 153 -14.64 14.09 4.06
CA SER A 153 -13.83 14.57 2.94
C SER A 153 -14.05 13.76 1.67
N LEU A 154 -14.29 12.45 1.77
CA LEU A 154 -14.55 11.58 0.60
C LEU A 154 -15.86 11.91 -0.14
N LYS A 155 -16.81 12.60 0.50
CA LYS A 155 -18.08 13.01 -0.12
C LYS A 155 -17.94 14.31 -0.89
N LYS A 156 -16.91 15.10 -0.59
CA LYS A 156 -16.70 16.45 -1.18
C LYS A 156 -15.68 16.45 -2.34
N ASP A 157 -15.09 15.30 -2.63
CA ASP A 157 -14.04 15.12 -3.62
C ASP A 157 -14.57 14.42 -4.90
#